data_5c963a5fe5e672e2e9abd006d62cb7e6
#
_entry.id   5c963a5fe5e672e2e9abd006d62cb7e6
#
_cell.length_a   1.000
_cell.length_b   1.000
_cell.length_c   1.000
_cell.angle_alpha   90.00
_cell.angle_beta   90.00
_cell.angle_gamma   90.00
#
_symmetry.space_group_name_H-M   'P 1'
#
loop_
_entity.id
_entity.type
_entity.pdbx_description
1 polymer ?
#
loop_
_entity_poly.entity_id
_entity_poly.type
_entity_poly.pdbx_seq_one_letter_code
_entity_poly.pdbx_strand_id
1 'polypeptide(L)'
;MNLIDIIYPNQFLQSLFPQGLANELLVGKVEFDSSGHSWLTIHTKQSNHANVKKWGEYSKDYNTIAIKLSICNLKSFSVVKWFNAGYLPVEIIKNNDEGYIFRQEGEVFKIEIEAEFFSFHSCDTYLNNEG
;
A
#
# COMPACT_ATOMS: atom_id res chain seq x y z
N MET A 1 -2.90 -4.21 13.63
CA MET A 1 -2.18 -2.97 13.28
C MET A 1 -2.50 -2.59 11.85
N ASN A 2 -2.85 -1.35 11.62
CA ASN A 2 -3.16 -0.87 10.26
C ASN A 2 -1.88 -0.42 9.55
N LEU A 3 -1.87 -0.55 8.22
CA LEU A 3 -0.70 -0.15 7.43
C LEU A 3 -0.34 1.33 7.65
N ILE A 4 -1.34 2.20 7.81
CA ILE A 4 -1.07 3.63 8.03
C ILE A 4 -0.20 3.84 9.27
N ASP A 5 -0.32 2.96 10.27
CA ASP A 5 0.43 3.10 11.53
C ASP A 5 1.94 2.98 11.34
N ILE A 6 2.39 2.39 10.24
CA ILE A 6 3.82 2.21 9.96
C ILE A 6 4.28 3.02 8.76
N ILE A 7 3.51 4.03 8.36
CA ILE A 7 3.86 4.97 7.30
C ILE A 7 4.16 6.33 7.94
N TYR A 8 5.29 6.95 7.58
CA TYR A 8 5.70 8.25 8.11
C TYR A 8 6.20 9.14 6.96
N PRO A 9 5.72 10.40 6.83
CA PRO A 9 4.59 10.97 7.58
C PRO A 9 3.26 10.38 7.08
N ASN A 10 2.24 10.43 7.91
CA ASN A 10 0.95 9.83 7.54
C ASN A 10 -0.26 10.76 7.72
N GLN A 11 -0.02 12.07 7.95
CA GLN A 11 -1.12 13.02 8.17
C GLN A 11 -2.08 13.08 6.99
N PHE A 12 -1.55 13.09 5.77
CA PHE A 12 -2.39 13.12 4.58
C PHE A 12 -3.22 11.85 4.47
N LEU A 13 -2.60 10.69 4.68
CA LEU A 13 -3.31 9.40 4.62
C LEU A 13 -4.37 9.31 5.73
N GLN A 14 -4.09 9.82 6.92
CA GLN A 14 -5.08 9.84 8.00
C GLN A 14 -6.27 10.74 7.66
N SER A 15 -6.04 11.83 6.93
CA SER A 15 -7.13 12.70 6.49
C SER A 15 -8.01 12.01 5.45
N LEU A 16 -7.41 11.19 4.58
CA LEU A 16 -8.16 10.43 3.59
C LEU A 16 -8.90 9.26 4.24
N PHE A 17 -8.26 8.58 5.17
CA PHE A 17 -8.77 7.34 5.77
C PHE A 17 -8.66 7.43 7.30
N PRO A 18 -9.53 8.22 7.95
CA PRO A 18 -9.41 8.44 9.40
C PRO A 18 -9.63 7.18 10.23
N GLN A 19 -10.30 6.17 9.68
CA GLN A 19 -10.48 4.87 10.34
C GLN A 19 -9.45 3.83 9.88
N GLY A 20 -8.44 4.27 9.12
CA GLY A 20 -7.42 3.39 8.58
C GLY A 20 -7.78 2.88 7.18
N LEU A 21 -6.81 2.26 6.53
CA LEU A 21 -7.04 1.61 5.24
C LEU A 21 -7.83 0.33 5.43
N ALA A 22 -8.74 0.07 4.49
CA ALA A 22 -9.41 -1.22 4.43
C ALA A 22 -8.36 -2.32 4.30
N ASN A 23 -8.69 -3.51 4.83
CA ASN A 23 -7.73 -4.59 4.91
C ASN A 23 -7.33 -5.16 3.55
N GLU A 24 -8.24 -5.14 2.57
CA GLU A 24 -7.96 -5.71 1.25
C GLU A 24 -7.33 -4.66 0.34
N LEU A 25 -6.06 -4.89 0.01
CA LEU A 25 -5.27 -3.99 -0.82
C LEU A 25 -4.63 -4.79 -1.95
N LEU A 26 -4.36 -4.11 -3.06
CA LEU A 26 -3.63 -4.71 -4.17
C LEU A 26 -2.21 -4.17 -4.15
N VAL A 27 -1.22 -5.06 -4.17
CA VAL A 27 0.16 -4.64 -4.46
C VAL A 27 0.28 -4.54 -5.98
N GLY A 28 0.29 -3.31 -6.47
CA GLY A 28 0.29 -3.07 -7.92
C GLY A 28 1.69 -3.01 -8.53
N LYS A 29 2.68 -2.64 -7.72
CA LYS A 29 4.03 -2.45 -8.24
C LYS A 29 5.04 -2.48 -7.11
N VAL A 30 6.19 -3.10 -7.35
CA VAL A 30 7.36 -3.00 -6.49
C VAL A 30 8.53 -2.59 -7.36
N GLU A 31 9.29 -1.61 -6.90
CA GLU A 31 10.42 -1.07 -7.67
C GLU A 31 11.70 -1.11 -6.83
N PHE A 32 12.80 -1.43 -7.49
CA PHE A 32 14.13 -1.40 -6.90
C PHE A 32 15.05 -0.63 -7.84
N ASP A 33 15.93 0.20 -7.29
CA ASP A 33 16.95 0.84 -8.11
C ASP A 33 18.35 0.42 -7.68
N SER A 34 19.33 0.72 -8.52
CA SER A 34 20.70 0.28 -8.27
C SER A 34 21.38 1.01 -7.11
N SER A 35 20.78 2.10 -6.61
CA SER A 35 21.34 2.81 -5.45
C SER A 35 20.76 2.31 -4.12
N GLY A 36 19.97 1.24 -4.15
CA GLY A 36 19.42 0.63 -2.95
C GLY A 36 18.08 1.17 -2.50
N HIS A 37 17.44 2.02 -3.30
CA HIS A 37 16.11 2.51 -3.00
C HIS A 37 15.06 1.51 -3.48
N SER A 38 13.95 1.43 -2.77
CA SER A 38 12.83 0.59 -3.18
C SER A 38 11.50 1.26 -2.84
N TRP A 39 10.49 0.95 -3.64
CA TRP A 39 9.16 1.54 -3.51
C TRP A 39 8.10 0.47 -3.66
N LEU A 40 7.00 0.69 -2.96
CA LEU A 40 5.82 -0.17 -3.00
C LEU A 40 4.63 0.69 -3.38
N THR A 41 3.88 0.28 -4.40
CA THR A 41 2.63 0.94 -4.76
C THR A 41 1.47 0.01 -4.42
N ILE A 42 0.58 0.47 -3.56
CA ILE A 42 -0.63 -0.26 -3.18
C ILE A 42 -1.85 0.47 -3.71
N HIS A 43 -2.88 -0.29 -4.05
CA HIS A 43 -4.14 0.24 -4.56
C HIS A 43 -5.25 -0.09 -3.58
N THR A 44 -6.13 0.87 -3.36
CA THR A 44 -7.33 0.68 -2.54
C THR A 44 -8.55 1.16 -3.31
N LYS A 45 -9.65 0.42 -3.16
CA LYS A 45 -10.95 0.82 -3.70
C LYS A 45 -11.77 1.61 -2.68
N GLN A 46 -11.20 1.85 -1.51
CA GLN A 46 -11.86 2.56 -0.43
C GLN A 46 -12.05 4.02 -0.79
N SER A 47 -13.25 4.55 -0.56
CA SER A 47 -13.49 5.97 -0.76
C SER A 47 -12.81 6.78 0.33
N ASN A 48 -12.29 7.94 -0.06
CA ASN A 48 -11.60 8.84 0.87
C ASN A 48 -12.61 9.72 1.61
N HIS A 49 -12.30 10.03 2.86
CA HIS A 49 -13.12 10.92 3.68
C HIS A 49 -12.88 12.39 3.32
N ALA A 50 -11.64 12.84 3.38
CA ALA A 50 -11.28 14.20 3.00
C ALA A 50 -11.35 14.37 1.49
N ASN A 51 -11.97 15.45 1.04
CA ASN A 51 -12.07 15.76 -0.38
C ASN A 51 -10.74 16.29 -0.90
N VAL A 52 -10.24 15.72 -1.98
CA VAL A 52 -9.07 16.23 -2.71
C VAL A 52 -9.58 16.78 -4.03
N LYS A 53 -9.63 18.09 -4.11
CA LYS A 53 -10.31 18.80 -5.21
C LYS A 53 -9.84 18.36 -6.59
N LYS A 54 -8.53 18.20 -6.78
CA LYS A 54 -7.96 17.82 -8.07
C LYS A 54 -8.32 16.40 -8.51
N TRP A 55 -8.77 15.55 -7.59
CA TRP A 55 -9.16 14.18 -7.91
C TRP A 55 -10.55 14.06 -8.49
N GLY A 56 -11.40 15.07 -8.24
CA GLY A 56 -12.80 15.02 -8.64
C GLY A 56 -13.63 14.25 -7.62
N GLU A 57 -14.62 13.52 -8.11
CA GLU A 57 -15.62 12.87 -7.28
C GLU A 57 -15.47 11.35 -7.32
N TYR A 58 -15.42 10.74 -6.14
CA TYR A 58 -15.32 9.29 -6.02
C TYR A 58 -16.50 8.61 -6.70
N SER A 59 -16.25 7.51 -7.40
CA SER A 59 -17.20 6.73 -8.16
C SER A 59 -17.58 7.34 -9.51
N LYS A 60 -17.30 8.62 -9.74
CA LYS A 60 -17.55 9.30 -11.00
C LYS A 60 -16.25 9.53 -11.77
N ASP A 61 -15.26 10.15 -11.12
CA ASP A 61 -13.99 10.50 -11.73
C ASP A 61 -12.91 9.46 -11.42
N TYR A 62 -13.05 8.78 -10.31
CA TYR A 62 -12.14 7.71 -9.90
C TYR A 62 -12.84 6.76 -8.94
N ASN A 63 -12.32 5.55 -8.83
CA ASN A 63 -12.78 4.57 -7.84
C ASN A 63 -11.61 3.80 -7.22
N THR A 64 -10.39 4.16 -7.56
CA THR A 64 -9.19 3.51 -7.03
C THR A 64 -8.14 4.56 -6.74
N ILE A 65 -7.51 4.43 -5.59
CA ILE A 65 -6.41 5.31 -5.16
C ILE A 65 -5.15 4.46 -5.09
N ALA A 66 -4.13 4.87 -5.84
CA ALA A 66 -2.82 4.22 -5.82
C ALA A 66 -1.90 5.03 -4.91
N ILE A 67 -1.36 4.37 -3.89
CA ILE A 67 -0.51 5.00 -2.88
C ILE A 67 0.91 4.49 -3.07
N LYS A 68 1.84 5.40 -3.38
CA LYS A 68 3.25 5.04 -3.54
C LYS A 68 3.99 5.32 -2.24
N LEU A 69 4.69 4.32 -1.75
CA LEU A 69 5.46 4.37 -0.51
C LEU A 69 6.92 4.06 -0.81
N SER A 70 7.83 4.76 -0.12
CA SER A 70 9.23 4.33 -0.07
C SER A 70 9.36 3.26 0.99
N ILE A 71 10.10 2.22 0.70
CA ILE A 71 10.41 1.16 1.67
C ILE A 71 11.71 1.58 2.38
N CYS A 72 11.65 1.84 3.67
CA CYS A 72 12.78 2.35 4.43
C CYS A 72 13.52 1.21 5.12
N ASN A 73 14.79 1.05 4.77
CA ASN A 73 15.63 -0.04 5.26
C ASN A 73 15.03 -1.41 4.98
N LEU A 74 14.89 -1.72 3.69
CA LEU A 74 14.42 -3.03 3.26
C LEU A 74 15.40 -4.11 3.74
N LYS A 75 14.90 -5.05 4.56
CA LYS A 75 15.69 -6.14 5.09
C LYS A 75 15.56 -7.41 4.27
N SER A 76 14.34 -7.71 3.83
CA SER A 76 14.09 -8.86 2.98
C SER A 76 12.83 -8.65 2.17
N PHE A 77 12.79 -9.31 1.04
CA PHE A 77 11.66 -9.26 0.12
C PHE A 77 11.51 -10.64 -0.52
N SER A 78 10.29 -11.14 -0.55
CA SER A 78 10.01 -12.37 -1.29
C SER A 78 8.63 -12.28 -1.93
N VAL A 79 8.50 -12.84 -3.11
CA VAL A 79 7.22 -12.93 -3.82
C VAL A 79 7.14 -14.26 -4.53
N VAL A 80 5.95 -14.88 -4.48
CA VAL A 80 5.65 -16.13 -5.15
C VAL A 80 4.42 -15.93 -6.00
N LYS A 81 4.50 -16.32 -7.27
CA LYS A 81 3.37 -16.24 -8.21
C LYS A 81 2.83 -14.84 -8.34
N TRP A 82 3.70 -13.89 -8.66
CA TRP A 82 3.37 -12.47 -8.80
C TRP A 82 2.17 -12.23 -9.71
N PHE A 83 2.03 -13.01 -10.77
CA PHE A 83 0.93 -12.84 -11.74
C PHE A 83 -0.45 -13.18 -11.15
N ASN A 84 -0.51 -13.72 -9.94
CA ASN A 84 -1.74 -13.98 -9.20
C ASN A 84 -2.03 -12.90 -8.15
N ALA A 85 -1.34 -11.76 -8.19
CA ALA A 85 -1.62 -10.65 -7.28
C ALA A 85 -3.06 -10.18 -7.43
N GLY A 86 -3.66 -9.78 -6.32
CA GLY A 86 -5.04 -9.31 -6.30
C GLY A 86 -5.34 -8.55 -5.02
N TYR A 87 -6.58 -8.13 -4.85
CA TYR A 87 -7.01 -7.49 -3.62
C TYR A 87 -7.12 -8.56 -2.53
N LEU A 88 -6.20 -8.52 -1.59
CA LEU A 88 -6.07 -9.53 -0.55
C LEU A 88 -5.86 -8.84 0.80
N PRO A 89 -6.24 -9.52 1.90
CA PRO A 89 -5.96 -9.00 3.23
C PRO A 89 -4.46 -8.78 3.45
N VAL A 90 -4.14 -7.69 4.11
CA VAL A 90 -2.77 -7.33 4.47
C VAL A 90 -2.60 -7.60 5.95
N GLU A 91 -1.53 -8.28 6.29
CA GLU A 91 -1.13 -8.51 7.67
C GLU A 91 0.14 -7.71 7.96
N ILE A 92 0.11 -6.90 9.02
CA ILE A 92 1.28 -6.15 9.47
C ILE A 92 1.74 -6.78 10.76
N ILE A 93 2.97 -7.28 10.76
CA ILE A 93 3.54 -7.99 11.91
C ILE A 93 4.73 -7.18 12.41
N LYS A 94 4.74 -6.87 13.70
CA LYS A 94 5.88 -6.21 14.31
C LYS A 94 6.99 -7.23 14.56
N ASN A 95 8.19 -6.93 14.06
CA ASN A 95 9.35 -7.78 14.28
C ASN A 95 10.06 -7.35 15.57
N ASN A 96 10.60 -8.31 16.31
CA ASN A 96 11.31 -8.04 17.57
C ASN A 96 12.55 -7.18 17.38
N ASP A 97 13.12 -7.15 16.18
CA ASP A 97 14.37 -6.43 15.88
C ASP A 97 14.14 -5.04 15.27
N GLU A 98 13.10 -4.36 15.67
CA GLU A 98 12.78 -3.01 15.19
C GLU A 98 12.43 -2.96 13.70
N GLY A 99 11.24 -3.34 13.39
CA GLY A 99 10.74 -3.27 12.03
C GLY A 99 9.43 -3.97 11.92
N TYR A 100 8.96 -4.07 10.69
CA TYR A 100 7.64 -4.64 10.42
C TYR A 100 7.71 -5.53 9.20
N ILE A 101 6.82 -6.50 9.18
CA ILE A 101 6.62 -7.36 8.01
C ILE A 101 5.26 -7.02 7.42
N PHE A 102 5.25 -6.63 6.16
CA PHE A 102 4.05 -6.48 5.34
C PHE A 102 3.85 -7.81 4.63
N ARG A 103 2.72 -8.45 4.84
CA ARG A 103 2.45 -9.77 4.27
C ARG A 103 1.07 -9.83 3.64
N GLN A 104 1.00 -10.43 2.45
CA GLN A 104 -0.25 -10.87 1.85
C GLN A 104 -0.11 -12.31 1.41
N GLU A 105 -1.17 -13.08 1.54
CA GLU A 105 -1.18 -14.48 1.15
C GLU A 105 -2.53 -14.83 0.56
N GLY A 106 -2.52 -15.25 -0.71
CA GLY A 106 -3.67 -15.79 -1.40
C GLY A 106 -3.53 -17.30 -1.53
N GLU A 107 -4.29 -17.93 -2.44
CA GLU A 107 -4.19 -19.37 -2.66
C GLU A 107 -2.81 -19.78 -3.15
N VAL A 108 -2.25 -19.03 -4.09
CA VAL A 108 -0.93 -19.32 -4.67
C VAL A 108 0.01 -18.14 -4.62
N PHE A 109 -0.53 -16.93 -4.49
CA PHE A 109 0.25 -15.70 -4.40
C PHE A 109 0.69 -15.46 -2.97
N LYS A 110 1.94 -15.06 -2.81
CA LYS A 110 2.45 -14.65 -1.49
C LYS A 110 3.48 -13.55 -1.68
N ILE A 111 3.40 -12.52 -0.84
CA ILE A 111 4.41 -11.47 -0.80
C ILE A 111 4.73 -11.15 0.66
N GLU A 112 6.02 -10.98 0.95
CA GLU A 112 6.50 -10.54 2.25
C GLU A 112 7.57 -9.47 2.06
N ILE A 113 7.40 -8.36 2.77
CA ILE A 113 8.35 -7.25 2.77
C ILE A 113 8.70 -6.97 4.22
N GLU A 114 9.96 -7.16 4.58
CA GLU A 114 10.44 -6.80 5.90
C GLU A 114 11.25 -5.52 5.81
N ALA A 115 10.85 -4.49 6.55
CA ALA A 115 11.46 -3.18 6.51
C ALA A 115 11.32 -2.50 7.87
N GLU A 116 12.09 -1.45 8.08
CA GLU A 116 12.00 -0.67 9.31
C GLU A 116 10.66 0.07 9.39
N PHE A 117 10.28 0.75 8.30
CA PHE A 117 9.00 1.42 8.16
C PHE A 117 8.81 1.81 6.70
N PHE A 118 7.70 2.47 6.38
CA PHE A 118 7.43 2.99 5.05
C PHE A 118 7.29 4.50 5.11
N SER A 119 7.64 5.18 4.01
CA SER A 119 7.51 6.63 3.90
C SER A 119 6.52 6.96 2.81
N PHE A 120 5.61 7.88 3.10
CA PHE A 120 4.63 8.31 2.11
C PHE A 120 5.33 9.09 0.99
N HIS A 121 5.08 8.72 -0.25
CA HIS A 121 5.62 9.41 -1.41
C HIS A 121 4.54 10.19 -2.15
N SER A 122 3.51 9.52 -2.64
CA SER A 122 2.49 10.18 -3.47
C SER A 122 1.24 9.31 -3.59
N CYS A 123 0.16 9.94 -4.07
CA CYS A 123 -1.07 9.25 -4.42
C CYS A 123 -1.48 9.64 -5.82
N ASP A 124 -2.03 8.66 -6.55
CA ASP A 124 -2.70 8.86 -7.84
C ASP A 124 -4.07 8.21 -7.78
N THR A 125 -4.96 8.66 -8.65
CA THR A 125 -6.31 8.10 -8.74
C THR A 125 -6.62 7.68 -10.16
N TYR A 126 -7.48 6.68 -10.29
CA TYR A 126 -7.94 6.27 -11.61
C TYR A 126 -9.30 5.59 -11.51
N LEU A 127 -9.98 5.51 -12.66
CA LEU A 127 -11.26 4.83 -12.74
C LEU A 127 -11.04 3.45 -13.36
N ASN A 128 -11.32 2.42 -12.57
CA ASN A 128 -11.21 1.04 -13.01
C ASN A 128 -12.61 0.51 -13.27
N ASN A 129 -12.92 0.22 -14.53
CA ASN A 129 -14.24 -0.25 -14.94
C ASN A 129 -14.38 -1.77 -14.89
N GLU A 130 -13.35 -2.47 -14.52
CA GLU A 130 -13.41 -3.93 -14.40
C GLU A 130 -14.00 -4.30 -13.04
N GLY A 131 -15.29 -4.50 -13.05
CA GLY A 131 -16.00 -5.06 -11.92
C GLY A 131 -15.68 -4.60 -10.51
#